data_019a64158ed79739dcda6a741a3aae57
#
_entry.id   019a64158ed79739dcda6a741a3aae57
#
_cell.length_a   1.000
_cell.length_b   1.000
_cell.length_c   1.000
_cell.angle_alpha   90.00
_cell.angle_beta   90.00
_cell.angle_gamma   90.00
#
_symmetry.space_group_name_H-M   'P 1'
#
loop_
_entity.id
_entity.type
_entity.pdbx_description
1 polymer ?
#
loop_
_entity_poly.entity_id
_entity_poly.type
_entity_poly.pdbx_seq_one_letter_code
_entity_poly.pdbx_strand_id
1 'polypeptide(L)'
;MEVDEVLTRWEADEARVRARLSAPDAEPDRQVFGRSGMEMFEAIFAGELPPAPIGDTLDIVAIHIEPGVAVFQGRPQRRHYNPMGIVHGGWFATLLDFAVGCAVHSTLPAGKGFTTLELKVNMLRALTTQVSLVRAEGKLIHAGRQVAMAEGQIVGPDGKLYAHATTTCLIFDHLAGG
;
A
#
# COMPACT_ATOMS: atom_id res chain seq x y z
N MET A 1 -2.10 22.07 11.85
CA MET A 1 -3.28 21.21 11.92
C MET A 1 -3.11 20.38 13.18
N GLU A 2 -4.11 20.36 14.05
CA GLU A 2 -4.03 19.58 15.28
C GLU A 2 -4.11 18.07 14.98
N VAL A 3 -3.50 17.24 15.83
CA VAL A 3 -3.44 15.77 15.64
C VAL A 3 -4.84 15.18 15.52
N ASP A 4 -5.78 15.66 16.33
CA ASP A 4 -7.17 15.18 16.34
C ASP A 4 -7.92 15.50 15.03
N GLU A 5 -7.65 16.65 14.40
CA GLU A 5 -8.21 16.99 13.09
C GLU A 5 -7.68 16.05 12.00
N VAL A 6 -6.38 15.71 12.06
CA VAL A 6 -5.76 14.77 11.12
C VAL A 6 -6.36 13.39 11.30
N LEU A 7 -6.48 12.90 12.52
CA LEU A 7 -7.08 11.59 12.83
C LEU A 7 -8.52 11.51 12.35
N THR A 8 -9.35 12.50 12.68
CA THR A 8 -10.76 12.54 12.24
C THR A 8 -10.88 12.44 10.72
N ARG A 9 -10.03 13.17 9.98
CA ARG A 9 -9.99 13.10 8.52
C ARG A 9 -9.56 11.72 8.03
N TRP A 10 -8.50 11.14 8.61
CA TRP A 10 -7.99 9.84 8.22
C TRP A 10 -9.00 8.72 8.47
N GLU A 11 -9.72 8.76 9.59
CA GLU A 11 -10.80 7.83 9.91
C GLU A 11 -11.97 7.95 8.93
N ALA A 12 -12.34 9.18 8.55
CA ALA A 12 -13.39 9.42 7.57
C ALA A 12 -12.99 8.91 6.17
N ASP A 13 -11.72 9.11 5.75
CA ASP A 13 -11.20 8.59 4.49
C ASP A 13 -11.25 7.05 4.47
N GLU A 14 -10.80 6.40 5.54
CA GLU A 14 -10.84 4.95 5.70
C GLU A 14 -12.27 4.41 5.64
N ALA A 15 -13.18 5.00 6.40
CA ALA A 15 -14.59 4.58 6.45
C ALA A 15 -15.24 4.68 5.06
N ARG A 16 -14.97 5.75 4.32
CA ARG A 16 -15.49 5.95 2.96
C ARG A 16 -14.98 4.91 1.97
N VAL A 17 -13.69 4.54 2.06
CA VAL A 17 -13.11 3.52 1.18
C VAL A 17 -13.63 2.15 1.55
N ARG A 18 -13.55 1.75 2.83
CA ARG A 18 -14.00 0.41 3.28
C ARG A 18 -15.48 0.14 2.97
N ALA A 19 -16.33 1.16 3.00
CA ALA A 19 -17.75 1.02 2.66
C ALA A 19 -18.01 0.60 1.20
N ARG A 20 -17.01 0.71 0.33
CA ARG A 20 -17.11 0.38 -1.11
C ARG A 20 -16.37 -0.88 -1.50
N LEU A 21 -15.37 -1.29 -0.73
CA LEU A 21 -14.57 -2.47 -1.06
C LEU A 21 -15.42 -3.74 -1.03
N SER A 22 -15.18 -4.62 -1.99
CA SER A 22 -15.69 -5.99 -1.97
C SER A 22 -14.98 -6.84 -0.92
N ALA A 23 -15.50 -8.05 -0.66
CA ALA A 23 -14.90 -8.98 0.29
C ALA A 23 -13.48 -9.38 -0.15
N PRO A 24 -12.48 -9.36 0.75
CA PRO A 24 -11.08 -9.62 0.40
C PRO A 24 -10.78 -11.09 0.08
N ASP A 25 -11.67 -12.03 0.43
CA ASP A 25 -11.57 -13.46 0.19
C ASP A 25 -12.21 -13.91 -1.13
N ALA A 26 -12.70 -12.96 -1.95
CA ALA A 26 -13.16 -13.28 -3.30
C ALA A 26 -11.99 -13.84 -4.14
N GLU A 27 -12.29 -14.84 -4.98
CA GLU A 27 -11.30 -15.42 -5.89
C GLU A 27 -10.65 -14.34 -6.76
N PRO A 28 -9.32 -14.37 -6.91
CA PRO A 28 -8.62 -13.40 -7.76
C PRO A 28 -9.11 -13.49 -9.21
N ASP A 29 -9.58 -12.39 -9.74
CA ASP A 29 -9.97 -12.32 -11.16
C ASP A 29 -8.72 -12.20 -12.02
N ARG A 30 -8.44 -13.22 -12.85
CA ARG A 30 -7.33 -13.20 -13.80
C ARG A 30 -7.44 -12.11 -14.87
N GLN A 31 -8.64 -11.53 -15.05
CA GLN A 31 -8.84 -10.40 -15.95
C GLN A 31 -8.12 -9.12 -15.51
N VAL A 32 -7.61 -9.06 -14.27
CA VAL A 32 -6.77 -7.94 -13.79
C VAL A 32 -5.59 -7.67 -14.71
N PHE A 33 -5.02 -8.69 -15.34
CA PHE A 33 -3.87 -8.55 -16.24
C PHE A 33 -4.20 -7.91 -17.60
N GLY A 34 -5.47 -7.85 -17.98
CA GLY A 34 -5.95 -7.14 -19.16
C GLY A 34 -6.16 -5.64 -18.94
N ARG A 35 -6.05 -5.17 -17.68
CA ARG A 35 -6.23 -3.77 -17.29
C ARG A 35 -4.88 -3.07 -17.09
N SER A 36 -4.85 -1.77 -17.29
CA SER A 36 -3.74 -0.95 -16.77
C SER A 36 -3.76 -0.90 -15.24
N GLY A 37 -2.65 -0.50 -14.62
CA GLY A 37 -2.59 -0.38 -13.17
C GLY A 37 -3.69 0.54 -12.60
N MET A 38 -3.95 1.68 -13.25
CA MET A 38 -5.00 2.58 -12.80
C MET A 38 -6.41 1.99 -12.95
N GLU A 39 -6.72 1.37 -14.09
CA GLU A 39 -8.02 0.69 -14.27
C GLU A 39 -8.27 -0.41 -13.24
N MET A 40 -7.22 -1.13 -12.84
CA MET A 40 -7.32 -2.12 -11.77
C MET A 40 -7.64 -1.45 -10.41
N PHE A 41 -6.94 -0.38 -10.04
CA PHE A 41 -7.20 0.32 -8.78
C PHE A 41 -8.57 0.99 -8.76
N GLU A 42 -9.00 1.58 -9.86
CA GLU A 42 -10.36 2.15 -10.01
C GLU A 42 -11.43 1.08 -9.77
N ALA A 43 -11.26 -0.11 -10.35
CA ALA A 43 -12.15 -1.24 -10.14
C ALA A 43 -12.16 -1.74 -8.69
N ILE A 44 -11.00 -1.76 -8.00
CA ILE A 44 -10.92 -2.08 -6.57
C ILE A 44 -11.68 -1.02 -5.74
N PHE A 45 -11.47 0.27 -6.00
CA PHE A 45 -12.17 1.35 -5.29
C PHE A 45 -13.67 1.41 -5.60
N ALA A 46 -14.10 0.90 -6.75
CA ALA A 46 -15.51 0.73 -7.10
C ALA A 46 -16.17 -0.51 -6.46
N GLY A 47 -15.36 -1.42 -5.86
CA GLY A 47 -15.82 -2.70 -5.32
C GLY A 47 -16.07 -3.77 -6.37
N GLU A 48 -15.62 -3.57 -7.60
CA GLU A 48 -15.72 -4.53 -8.71
C GLU A 48 -14.68 -5.64 -8.61
N LEU A 49 -13.50 -5.30 -8.07
CA LEU A 49 -12.41 -6.24 -7.80
C LEU A 49 -12.10 -6.29 -6.30
N PRO A 50 -11.72 -7.45 -5.77
CA PRO A 50 -11.33 -7.57 -4.37
C PRO A 50 -9.97 -6.90 -4.13
N PRO A 51 -9.76 -6.29 -2.95
CA PRO A 51 -8.44 -5.87 -2.51
C PRO A 51 -7.57 -7.09 -2.19
N ALA A 52 -6.25 -6.88 -2.08
CA ALA A 52 -5.33 -7.96 -1.72
C ALA A 52 -5.64 -8.50 -0.29
N PRO A 53 -5.85 -9.82 -0.10
CA PRO A 53 -6.25 -10.42 1.18
C PRO A 53 -5.30 -10.14 2.34
N ILE A 54 -4.01 -9.98 2.07
CA ILE A 54 -3.01 -9.63 3.10
C ILE A 54 -3.30 -8.27 3.74
N GLY A 55 -3.97 -7.34 3.02
CA GLY A 55 -4.40 -6.06 3.56
C GLY A 55 -5.39 -6.22 4.71
N ASP A 56 -6.35 -7.13 4.58
CA ASP A 56 -7.30 -7.46 5.66
C ASP A 56 -6.59 -8.11 6.86
N THR A 57 -5.69 -9.06 6.60
CA THR A 57 -4.91 -9.73 7.65
C THR A 57 -4.12 -8.75 8.52
N LEU A 58 -3.54 -7.71 7.91
CA LEU A 58 -2.67 -6.74 8.57
C LEU A 58 -3.36 -5.40 8.90
N ASP A 59 -4.65 -5.28 8.60
CA ASP A 59 -5.44 -4.05 8.73
C ASP A 59 -4.80 -2.86 8.01
N ILE A 60 -4.54 -3.09 6.72
CA ILE A 60 -3.97 -2.13 5.78
C ILE A 60 -4.98 -1.90 4.65
N VAL A 61 -5.22 -0.65 4.30
CA VAL A 61 -6.16 -0.27 3.23
C VAL A 61 -5.59 0.83 2.34
N ALA A 62 -5.82 0.73 1.02
CA ALA A 62 -5.52 1.81 0.09
C ALA A 62 -6.47 2.98 0.32
N ILE A 63 -5.96 4.19 0.43
CA ILE A 63 -6.75 5.42 0.65
C ILE A 63 -6.86 6.23 -0.64
N HIS A 64 -5.75 6.33 -1.36
CA HIS A 64 -5.67 7.13 -2.59
C HIS A 64 -4.56 6.57 -3.49
N ILE A 65 -4.85 6.46 -4.78
CA ILE A 65 -3.86 6.08 -5.78
C ILE A 65 -4.07 6.97 -7.01
N GLU A 66 -2.97 7.50 -7.51
CA GLU A 66 -2.88 8.23 -8.77
C GLU A 66 -1.58 7.83 -9.49
N PRO A 67 -1.41 8.16 -10.79
CA PRO A 67 -0.21 7.75 -11.52
C PRO A 67 1.09 8.18 -10.82
N GLY A 68 1.86 7.18 -10.37
CA GLY A 68 3.14 7.36 -9.67
C GLY A 68 3.04 7.65 -8.16
N VAL A 69 1.84 7.70 -7.58
CA VAL A 69 1.63 7.93 -6.14
C VAL A 69 0.62 6.93 -5.57
N ALA A 70 0.92 6.37 -4.41
CA ALA A 70 -0.04 5.54 -3.70
C ALA A 70 0.01 5.81 -2.18
N VAL A 71 -1.16 5.99 -1.58
CA VAL A 71 -1.32 6.22 -0.14
C VAL A 71 -2.10 5.07 0.47
N PHE A 72 -1.47 4.40 1.40
CA PHE A 72 -2.07 3.34 2.21
C PHE A 72 -2.17 3.78 3.66
N GLN A 73 -3.19 3.31 4.36
CA GLN A 73 -3.37 3.51 5.78
C GLN A 73 -3.32 2.19 6.50
N GLY A 74 -2.60 2.15 7.61
CA GLY A 74 -2.51 0.97 8.47
C GLY A 74 -2.93 1.28 9.89
N ARG A 75 -3.61 0.33 10.52
CA ARG A 75 -4.04 0.38 11.92
C ARG A 75 -3.21 -0.58 12.75
N PRO A 76 -2.25 -0.09 13.57
CA PRO A 76 -1.46 -0.93 14.46
C PRO A 76 -2.36 -1.65 15.49
N GLN A 77 -2.16 -2.96 15.62
CA GLN A 77 -2.90 -3.78 16.58
C GLN A 77 -1.95 -4.67 17.38
N ARG A 78 -2.39 -5.16 18.54
CA ARG A 78 -1.58 -6.06 19.39
C ARG A 78 -1.16 -7.35 18.68
N ARG A 79 -1.99 -7.87 17.77
CA ARG A 79 -1.65 -9.04 16.94
C ARG A 79 -0.48 -8.81 15.97
N HIS A 80 -0.12 -7.54 15.74
CA HIS A 80 1.02 -7.16 14.90
C HIS A 80 2.32 -6.99 15.70
N TYR A 81 2.31 -7.25 17.01
CA TYR A 81 3.46 -7.02 17.88
C TYR A 81 4.51 -8.13 17.76
N ASN A 82 5.76 -7.75 17.97
CA ASN A 82 6.85 -8.66 18.28
C ASN A 82 6.87 -8.98 19.81
N PRO A 83 7.72 -9.92 20.25
CA PRO A 83 7.82 -10.27 21.68
C PRO A 83 8.27 -9.10 22.58
N MET A 84 8.84 -8.04 22.04
CA MET A 84 9.24 -6.84 22.78
C MET A 84 8.09 -5.85 23.03
N GLY A 85 6.87 -6.14 22.55
CA GLY A 85 5.69 -5.32 22.79
C GLY A 85 5.55 -4.10 21.88
N ILE A 86 6.19 -4.11 20.70
CA ILE A 86 6.06 -3.09 19.67
C ILE A 86 5.66 -3.74 18.33
N VAL A 87 5.13 -2.96 17.40
CA VAL A 87 4.76 -3.44 16.07
C VAL A 87 5.98 -4.05 15.37
N HIS A 88 5.80 -5.28 14.87
CA HIS A 88 6.85 -6.04 14.19
C HIS A 88 7.30 -5.34 12.90
N GLY A 89 8.60 -5.38 12.62
CA GLY A 89 9.18 -4.77 11.41
C GLY A 89 8.59 -5.28 10.10
N GLY A 90 8.14 -6.53 10.05
CA GLY A 90 7.44 -7.10 8.89
C GLY A 90 6.14 -6.38 8.55
N TRP A 91 5.40 -5.86 9.55
CA TRP A 91 4.21 -5.05 9.32
C TRP A 91 4.55 -3.72 8.62
N PHE A 92 5.64 -3.05 9.05
CA PHE A 92 6.15 -1.84 8.38
C PHE A 92 6.56 -2.13 6.94
N ALA A 93 7.29 -3.24 6.75
CA ALA A 93 7.74 -3.64 5.42
C ALA A 93 6.57 -3.89 4.47
N THR A 94 5.53 -4.61 4.92
CA THR A 94 4.34 -4.87 4.10
C THR A 94 3.58 -3.57 3.77
N LEU A 95 3.39 -2.68 4.74
CA LEU A 95 2.72 -1.40 4.50
C LEU A 95 3.50 -0.52 3.50
N LEU A 96 4.83 -0.52 3.58
CA LEU A 96 5.68 0.20 2.64
C LEU A 96 5.70 -0.47 1.26
N ASP A 97 5.77 -1.80 1.19
CA ASP A 97 5.74 -2.54 -0.08
C ASP A 97 4.44 -2.26 -0.86
N PHE A 98 3.30 -2.23 -0.17
CA PHE A 98 2.04 -1.78 -0.75
C PHE A 98 2.17 -0.38 -1.36
N ALA A 99 2.67 0.59 -0.58
CA ALA A 99 2.73 1.97 -1.03
C ALA A 99 3.68 2.13 -2.23
N VAL A 100 4.91 1.61 -2.16
CA VAL A 100 5.91 1.79 -3.23
C VAL A 100 5.61 0.92 -4.45
N GLY A 101 5.13 -0.32 -4.25
CA GLY A 101 4.75 -1.22 -5.33
C GLY A 101 3.53 -0.72 -6.11
N CYS A 102 2.50 -0.23 -5.40
CA CYS A 102 1.32 0.34 -6.05
C CYS A 102 1.60 1.67 -6.75
N ALA A 103 2.55 2.49 -6.25
CA ALA A 103 3.02 3.68 -6.95
C ALA A 103 3.66 3.31 -8.30
N VAL A 104 4.46 2.22 -8.35
CA VAL A 104 4.97 1.68 -9.63
C VAL A 104 3.83 1.16 -10.49
N HIS A 105 2.97 0.29 -9.94
CA HIS A 105 1.89 -0.36 -10.69
C HIS A 105 0.92 0.64 -11.32
N SER A 106 0.61 1.74 -10.64
CA SER A 106 -0.30 2.78 -11.15
C SER A 106 0.14 3.40 -12.49
N THR A 107 1.40 3.24 -12.88
CA THR A 107 1.95 3.76 -14.13
C THR A 107 2.04 2.72 -15.24
N LEU A 108 1.73 1.46 -14.96
CA LEU A 108 1.89 0.39 -15.93
C LEU A 108 0.68 0.29 -16.88
N PRO A 109 0.92 0.17 -18.18
CA PRO A 109 -0.14 -0.08 -19.14
C PRO A 109 -0.68 -1.52 -19.02
N ALA A 110 -1.83 -1.78 -19.62
CA ALA A 110 -2.40 -3.12 -19.72
C ALA A 110 -1.40 -4.13 -20.31
N GLY A 111 -1.42 -5.35 -19.79
CA GLY A 111 -0.51 -6.43 -20.21
C GLY A 111 0.88 -6.36 -19.56
N LYS A 112 1.15 -5.39 -18.70
CA LYS A 112 2.38 -5.32 -17.92
C LYS A 112 2.13 -5.70 -16.46
N GLY A 113 3.04 -6.48 -15.89
CA GLY A 113 3.13 -6.78 -14.48
C GLY A 113 4.42 -6.26 -13.88
N PHE A 114 4.50 -6.30 -12.56
CA PHE A 114 5.75 -6.02 -11.84
C PHE A 114 5.94 -7.00 -10.70
N THR A 115 7.17 -7.09 -10.24
CA THR A 115 7.52 -7.76 -8.97
C THR A 115 8.60 -6.98 -8.26
N THR A 116 8.51 -6.90 -6.94
CA THR A 116 9.54 -6.32 -6.08
C THR A 116 10.78 -7.21 -6.12
N LEU A 117 11.92 -6.67 -6.55
CA LEU A 117 13.22 -7.35 -6.50
C LEU A 117 13.95 -7.07 -5.21
N GLU A 118 13.79 -5.86 -4.70
CA GLU A 118 14.47 -5.39 -3.49
C GLU A 118 13.57 -4.37 -2.80
N LEU A 119 13.46 -4.48 -1.49
CA LEU A 119 12.83 -3.50 -0.62
C LEU A 119 13.77 -3.21 0.56
N LYS A 120 14.35 -2.02 0.58
CA LYS A 120 15.16 -1.56 1.70
C LYS A 120 14.29 -0.72 2.63
N VAL A 121 14.17 -1.16 3.88
CA VAL A 121 13.37 -0.46 4.91
C VAL A 121 14.29 0.05 6.02
N ASN A 122 14.14 1.33 6.36
CA ASN A 122 14.76 1.96 7.52
C ASN A 122 13.67 2.28 8.55
N MET A 123 13.68 1.57 9.67
CA MET A 123 12.74 1.78 10.76
C MET A 123 13.36 2.78 11.75
N LEU A 124 12.73 3.93 11.91
CA LEU A 124 13.28 5.08 12.62
C LEU A 124 12.68 5.26 14.02
N ARG A 125 11.46 4.74 14.22
CA ARG A 125 10.69 4.95 15.45
C ARG A 125 9.83 3.72 15.77
N ALA A 126 9.83 3.33 17.04
CA ALA A 126 8.92 2.29 17.51
C ALA A 126 7.45 2.73 17.38
N LEU A 127 6.60 1.78 16.96
CA LEU A 127 5.16 1.98 16.82
C LEU A 127 4.42 1.06 17.77
N THR A 128 3.38 1.58 18.40
CA THR A 128 2.49 0.84 19.31
C THR A 128 1.03 1.20 19.01
N THR A 129 0.10 0.51 19.64
CA THR A 129 -1.34 0.82 19.56
C THR A 129 -1.75 2.16 20.17
N GLN A 130 -0.83 2.89 20.80
CA GLN A 130 -1.06 4.28 21.22
C GLN A 130 -1.17 5.23 20.00
N VAL A 131 -0.60 4.85 18.87
CA VAL A 131 -0.81 5.52 17.59
C VAL A 131 -1.88 4.73 16.87
N SER A 132 -3.07 5.29 16.78
CA SER A 132 -4.25 4.60 16.24
C SER A 132 -4.16 4.33 14.74
N LEU A 133 -3.53 5.23 13.98
CA LEU A 133 -3.38 5.16 12.53
C LEU A 133 -2.01 5.66 12.10
N VAL A 134 -1.50 5.10 11.01
CA VAL A 134 -0.36 5.65 10.26
C VAL A 134 -0.67 5.61 8.77
N ARG A 135 -0.05 6.51 8.00
CA ARG A 135 -0.11 6.49 6.53
C ARG A 135 1.24 6.22 5.93
N ALA A 136 1.25 5.33 4.93
CA ALA A 136 2.37 5.15 4.04
C ALA A 136 2.08 5.84 2.71
N GLU A 137 2.98 6.69 2.26
CA GLU A 137 2.95 7.30 0.94
C GLU A 137 4.13 6.77 0.14
N GLY A 138 3.84 6.16 -1.02
CA GLY A 138 4.81 5.73 -2.02
C GLY A 138 4.81 6.69 -3.19
N LYS A 139 6.01 6.99 -3.71
CA LYS A 139 6.23 7.84 -4.89
C LYS A 139 7.18 7.17 -5.87
N LEU A 140 6.78 7.15 -7.12
CA LEU A 140 7.63 6.71 -8.22
C LEU A 140 8.83 7.66 -8.36
N ILE A 141 10.05 7.10 -8.42
CA ILE A 141 11.27 7.84 -8.73
C ILE A 141 11.57 7.71 -10.22
N HIS A 142 11.45 6.50 -10.76
CA HIS A 142 11.77 6.19 -12.15
C HIS A 142 10.95 5.01 -12.65
N ALA A 143 10.47 5.09 -13.89
CA ALA A 143 9.88 3.99 -14.63
C ALA A 143 10.59 3.81 -15.96
N GLY A 144 11.35 2.72 -16.08
CA GLY A 144 11.98 2.28 -17.31
C GLY A 144 11.22 1.13 -17.98
N ARG A 145 11.78 0.57 -19.04
CA ARG A 145 11.17 -0.54 -19.77
C ARG A 145 11.09 -1.85 -18.96
N GLN A 146 12.12 -2.12 -18.14
CA GLN A 146 12.26 -3.36 -17.38
C GLN A 146 12.45 -3.13 -15.88
N VAL A 147 12.78 -1.92 -15.46
CA VAL A 147 13.05 -1.58 -14.06
C VAL A 147 12.31 -0.30 -13.72
N ALA A 148 11.65 -0.32 -12.56
CA ALA A 148 11.10 0.87 -11.93
C ALA A 148 11.66 1.00 -10.50
N MET A 149 11.73 2.22 -10.00
CA MET A 149 12.17 2.54 -8.66
C MET A 149 11.16 3.47 -8.00
N ALA A 150 10.88 3.24 -6.73
CA ALA A 150 10.04 4.09 -5.91
C ALA A 150 10.64 4.28 -4.53
N GLU A 151 10.21 5.32 -3.85
CA GLU A 151 10.47 5.55 -2.42
C GLU A 151 9.16 5.68 -1.66
N GLY A 152 9.20 5.45 -0.36
CA GLY A 152 8.02 5.59 0.47
C GLY A 152 8.37 5.90 1.92
N GLN A 153 7.41 6.45 2.62
CA GLN A 153 7.54 6.80 4.03
C GLN A 153 6.27 6.45 4.81
N ILE A 154 6.44 6.09 6.09
CA ILE A 154 5.31 5.95 7.03
C ILE A 154 5.35 7.12 8.00
N VAL A 155 4.23 7.85 8.08
CA VAL A 155 4.04 8.98 8.99
C VAL A 155 2.86 8.75 9.92
N GLY A 156 2.97 9.28 11.13
CA GLY A 156 1.87 9.36 12.09
C GLY A 156 0.99 10.60 11.86
N PRO A 157 -0.16 10.70 12.57
CA PRO A 157 -1.04 11.85 12.46
C PRO A 157 -0.41 13.15 13.00
N ASP A 158 0.63 13.03 13.82
CA ASP A 158 1.45 14.12 14.33
C ASP A 158 2.60 14.53 13.38
N GLY A 159 2.64 13.97 12.16
CA GLY A 159 3.67 14.21 11.16
C GLY A 159 5.00 13.52 11.44
N LYS A 160 5.13 12.75 12.50
CA LYS A 160 6.38 12.05 12.81
C LYS A 160 6.64 10.92 11.83
N LEU A 161 7.87 10.84 11.33
CA LEU A 161 8.35 9.77 10.47
C LEU A 161 8.65 8.52 11.30
N TYR A 162 8.03 7.39 10.94
CA TYR A 162 8.21 6.08 11.57
C TYR A 162 9.14 5.17 10.77
N ALA A 163 9.03 5.18 9.46
CA ALA A 163 9.89 4.42 8.58
C ALA A 163 10.00 5.07 7.20
N HIS A 164 11.06 4.71 6.49
CA HIS A 164 11.30 5.09 5.09
C HIS A 164 11.76 3.86 4.32
N ALA A 165 11.38 3.75 3.05
CA ALA A 165 11.82 2.68 2.16
C ALA A 165 12.18 3.19 0.78
N THR A 166 13.03 2.40 0.11
CA THR A 166 13.23 2.44 -1.33
C THR A 166 13.02 1.05 -1.89
N THR A 167 12.58 0.96 -3.15
CA THR A 167 12.36 -0.31 -3.84
C THR A 167 12.88 -0.26 -5.27
N THR A 168 13.29 -1.44 -5.75
CA THR A 168 13.53 -1.72 -7.16
C THR A 168 12.57 -2.81 -7.60
N CYS A 169 11.80 -2.54 -8.66
CA CYS A 169 10.84 -3.46 -9.24
C CYS A 169 11.27 -3.88 -10.64
N LEU A 170 11.08 -5.17 -10.96
CA LEU A 170 11.15 -5.68 -12.33
C LEU A 170 9.79 -5.49 -13.00
N ILE A 171 9.78 -4.92 -14.18
CA ILE A 171 8.60 -4.84 -15.05
C ILE A 171 8.71 -5.92 -16.11
N PHE A 172 7.65 -6.69 -16.32
CA PHE A 172 7.61 -7.77 -17.29
C PHE A 172 6.30 -7.76 -18.10
N ASP A 173 6.34 -8.37 -19.27
CA ASP A 173 5.12 -8.62 -20.02
C ASP A 173 4.36 -9.79 -19.38
N HIS A 174 3.09 -9.54 -19.06
CA HIS A 174 2.21 -10.61 -18.63
C HIS A 174 1.70 -11.32 -19.87
N LEU A 175 2.30 -12.49 -20.16
CA LEU A 175 1.85 -13.33 -21.27
C LEU A 175 0.44 -13.87 -20.94
N ALA A 176 -0.55 -13.47 -21.71
CA ALA A 176 -1.87 -14.07 -21.65
C ALA A 176 -1.73 -15.55 -22.05
N GLY A 177 -1.80 -16.45 -21.07
CA GLY A 177 -1.85 -17.89 -21.30
C GLY A 177 -0.65 -18.67 -20.79
N GLY A 178 -0.57 -18.90 -19.52
CA GLY A 178 0.15 -19.98 -18.84
C GLY A 178 -0.82 -20.68 -17.91
#